data_cec656e0e08fe8aab64a2c0fff15efc6
#
_entry.id   cec656e0e08fe8aab64a2c0fff15efc6
#
_cell.length_a   1.000
_cell.length_b   1.000
_cell.length_c   1.000
_cell.angle_alpha   90.00
_cell.angle_beta   90.00
_cell.angle_gamma   90.00
#
_symmetry.space_group_name_H-M   'P 1'
#
loop_
_entity.id
_entity.type
_entity.pdbx_description
1 polymer ?
#
loop_
_entity_poly.entity_id
_entity_poly.type
_entity_poly.pdbx_seq_one_letter_code
_entity_poly.pdbx_strand_id
1 'polypeptide(L)'
;MTGRRTVVDAAAPIGVFDSGVGGLTVARAIMDQLPHESILYVGDTEHSPYGPRPIAEVRALALAIMDELVARGVKALVIACNSASAAVLRDARERYTGGHCIPVIEVIHPAVRRAVSATRTGRI
;
A
#
# COMPACT_ATOMS: atom_id res chain seq x y z
N MET A 1 -3.41 23.52 -17.43
CA MET A 1 -3.59 22.96 -17.04
C MET A 1 -3.57 22.68 -16.33
N THR A 2 -3.88 22.89 -16.12
CA THR A 2 -3.95 22.63 -15.43
C THR A 2 -4.24 21.98 -14.71
N GLY A 3 -4.10 22.06 -14.46
CA GLY A 3 -4.23 21.34 -13.60
C GLY A 3 -5.21 20.59 -13.31
N ARG A 4 -5.61 20.30 -13.65
CA ARG A 4 -6.34 19.56 -13.30
C ARG A 4 -6.13 18.37 -12.97
N ARG A 5 -5.45 18.07 -12.77
CA ARG A 5 -5.21 17.02 -12.35
C ARG A 5 -5.55 16.71 -11.03
N THR A 6 -6.10 17.43 -10.36
CA THR A 6 -6.57 17.20 -9.03
C THR A 6 -7.74 16.22 -8.98
N VAL A 7 -8.36 16.01 -10.10
CA VAL A 7 -9.47 15.06 -10.17
C VAL A 7 -8.94 13.70 -10.58
N VAL A 8 -9.10 12.71 -9.70
CA VAL A 8 -8.67 11.35 -9.97
C VAL A 8 -9.75 10.65 -10.77
N ASP A 9 -9.34 9.99 -11.84
CA ASP A 9 -10.26 9.23 -12.70
C ASP A 9 -10.82 8.05 -11.92
N ALA A 10 -12.14 7.97 -11.81
CA ALA A 10 -12.80 6.88 -11.08
C ALA A 10 -12.51 5.52 -11.71
N ALA A 11 -12.18 5.49 -13.01
CA ALA A 11 -11.86 4.25 -13.70
C ALA A 11 -10.40 3.84 -13.53
N ALA A 12 -9.57 4.68 -12.88
CA ALA A 12 -8.17 4.36 -12.68
C ALA A 12 -8.02 3.19 -11.71
N PRO A 13 -6.91 2.45 -11.78
CA PRO A 13 -6.71 1.30 -10.89
C PRO A 13 -6.34 1.71 -9.48
N ILE A 14 -6.53 0.78 -8.55
CA ILE A 14 -6.01 0.90 -7.20
C ILE A 14 -4.63 0.24 -7.21
N GLY A 15 -3.61 0.98 -6.77
CA GLY A 15 -2.26 0.45 -6.70
C GLY A 15 -2.04 -0.27 -5.39
N VAL A 16 -1.49 -1.48 -5.43
CA VAL A 16 -1.20 -2.26 -4.25
C VAL A 16 0.30 -2.55 -4.23
N PHE A 17 0.96 -2.10 -3.18
CA PHE A 17 2.38 -2.34 -2.97
C PHE A 17 2.60 -3.38 -1.90
N ASP A 18 3.52 -4.31 -2.16
CA ASP A 18 3.91 -5.34 -1.21
C ASP A 18 5.42 -5.56 -1.30
N SER A 19 6.00 -6.06 -0.22
CA SER A 19 7.44 -6.32 -0.16
C SER A 19 7.86 -7.59 -0.90
N GLY A 20 6.90 -8.34 -1.43
CA GLY A 20 7.23 -9.52 -2.23
C GLY A 20 6.43 -10.75 -1.90
N VAL A 21 5.93 -10.86 -0.67
CA VAL A 21 5.15 -12.03 -0.25
C VAL A 21 3.97 -11.58 0.60
N GLY A 22 2.87 -12.27 0.46
CA GLY A 22 1.69 -12.06 1.29
C GLY A 22 0.72 -11.04 0.76
N GLY A 23 1.16 -10.12 -0.09
CA GLY A 23 0.31 -9.05 -0.59
C GLY A 23 -0.75 -9.52 -1.57
N LEU A 24 -0.55 -10.67 -2.19
CA LEU A 24 -1.57 -11.21 -3.10
C LEU A 24 -2.86 -11.53 -2.39
N THR A 25 -2.78 -11.95 -1.12
CA THR A 25 -3.97 -12.19 -0.31
C THR A 25 -4.76 -10.89 -0.13
N VAL A 26 -4.06 -9.79 0.12
CA VAL A 26 -4.70 -8.49 0.26
C VAL A 26 -5.32 -8.06 -1.06
N ALA A 27 -4.59 -8.19 -2.15
CA ALA A 27 -5.10 -7.82 -3.47
C ALA A 27 -6.36 -8.61 -3.82
N ARG A 28 -6.35 -9.91 -3.52
CA ARG A 28 -7.51 -10.76 -3.79
C ARG A 28 -8.71 -10.32 -2.95
N ALA A 29 -8.48 -9.98 -1.68
CA ALA A 29 -9.57 -9.52 -0.83
C ALA A 29 -10.19 -8.23 -1.36
N ILE A 30 -9.35 -7.32 -1.87
CA ILE A 30 -9.86 -6.09 -2.48
C ILE A 30 -10.69 -6.41 -3.71
N MET A 31 -10.20 -7.30 -4.56
CA MET A 31 -10.93 -7.69 -5.77
C MET A 31 -12.28 -8.32 -5.44
N ASP A 32 -12.32 -9.13 -4.39
CA ASP A 32 -13.56 -9.78 -3.99
C ASP A 32 -14.60 -8.78 -3.48
N GLN A 33 -14.15 -7.77 -2.75
CA GLN A 33 -15.06 -6.79 -2.18
C GLN A 33 -15.40 -5.66 -3.15
N LEU A 34 -14.51 -5.39 -4.09
CA LEU A 34 -14.69 -4.31 -5.06
C LEU A 34 -14.47 -4.87 -6.46
N PRO A 35 -15.39 -5.74 -6.93
CA PRO A 35 -15.16 -6.47 -8.18
C PRO A 35 -15.12 -5.60 -9.43
N HIS A 36 -15.57 -4.35 -9.34
CA HIS A 36 -15.55 -3.44 -10.48
C HIS A 36 -14.30 -2.58 -10.53
N GLU A 37 -13.41 -2.72 -9.54
CA GLU A 37 -12.18 -1.94 -9.51
C GLU A 37 -11.03 -2.72 -10.12
N SER A 38 -10.20 -2.01 -10.88
CA SER A 38 -8.96 -2.59 -11.40
C SER A 38 -7.88 -2.49 -10.35
N ILE A 39 -7.04 -3.51 -10.28
CA ILE A 39 -5.93 -3.57 -9.31
C ILE A 39 -4.62 -3.61 -10.08
N LEU A 40 -3.70 -2.73 -9.70
CA LEU A 40 -2.33 -2.77 -10.19
C LEU A 40 -1.43 -3.15 -9.03
N TYR A 41 -0.99 -4.40 -9.01
CA TYR A 41 -0.24 -4.96 -7.90
C TYR A 41 1.25 -5.03 -8.24
N VAL A 42 2.10 -4.57 -7.31
CA VAL A 42 3.55 -4.70 -7.45
C VAL A 42 4.11 -5.28 -6.16
N GLY A 43 4.76 -6.42 -6.27
CA GLY A 43 5.48 -7.02 -5.16
C GLY A 43 6.97 -6.94 -5.44
N ASP A 44 7.73 -6.41 -4.49
CA ASP A 44 9.17 -6.24 -4.66
C ASP A 44 9.91 -7.52 -4.30
N THR A 45 9.82 -8.50 -5.19
CA THR A 45 10.48 -9.78 -4.96
C THR A 45 12.00 -9.67 -5.06
N GLU A 46 12.48 -8.67 -5.78
CA GLU A 46 13.92 -8.48 -5.96
C GLU A 46 14.61 -8.13 -4.65
N HIS A 47 13.97 -7.35 -3.80
CA HIS A 47 14.57 -6.89 -2.56
C HIS A 47 13.97 -7.54 -1.32
N SER A 48 13.13 -8.53 -1.52
CA SER A 48 12.51 -9.27 -0.42
C SER A 48 13.55 -10.16 0.27
N PRO A 49 13.48 -10.36 1.58
CA PRO A 49 12.51 -9.77 2.51
C PRO A 49 12.95 -8.40 3.01
N TYR A 50 11.98 -7.59 3.38
CA TYR A 50 12.26 -6.24 3.88
C TYR A 50 12.63 -6.23 5.36
N GLY A 51 12.14 -7.21 6.12
CA GLY A 51 12.26 -7.19 7.57
C GLY A 51 13.67 -6.96 8.10
N PRO A 52 14.69 -7.65 7.55
CA PRO A 52 16.06 -7.45 8.05
C PRO A 52 16.72 -6.15 7.59
N ARG A 53 16.12 -5.41 6.66
CA ARG A 53 16.75 -4.23 6.11
C ARG A 53 16.57 -3.02 7.04
N PRO A 54 17.51 -2.08 7.02
CA PRO A 54 17.34 -0.83 7.78
C PRO A 54 16.10 -0.06 7.30
N ILE A 55 15.48 0.67 8.22
CA ILE A 55 14.27 1.42 7.93
C ILE A 55 14.48 2.39 6.77
N ALA A 56 15.62 3.06 6.72
CA ALA A 56 15.90 4.00 5.64
C ALA A 56 15.90 3.33 4.29
N GLU A 57 16.41 2.10 4.22
CA GLU A 57 16.45 1.37 2.97
C GLU A 57 15.05 0.90 2.58
N VAL A 58 14.27 0.40 3.53
CA VAL A 58 12.89 -0.02 3.29
C VAL A 58 12.08 1.15 2.76
N ARG A 59 12.26 2.31 3.37
CA ARG A 59 11.56 3.52 2.96
C ARG A 59 11.89 3.88 1.51
N ALA A 60 13.17 3.86 1.16
CA ALA A 60 13.59 4.20 -0.19
C ALA A 60 13.04 3.23 -1.22
N LEU A 61 13.10 1.94 -0.93
CA LEU A 61 12.60 0.91 -1.84
C LEU A 61 11.09 1.05 -2.05
N ALA A 62 10.35 1.22 -0.96
CA ALA A 62 8.89 1.29 -1.02
C ALA A 62 8.44 2.55 -1.76
N LEU A 63 9.06 3.69 -1.47
CA LEU A 63 8.65 4.94 -2.10
C LEU A 63 8.97 4.93 -3.59
N ALA A 64 10.06 4.29 -3.99
CA ALA A 64 10.39 4.17 -5.41
C ALA A 64 9.29 3.42 -6.17
N ILE A 65 8.78 2.34 -5.59
CA ILE A 65 7.71 1.56 -6.22
C ILE A 65 6.40 2.35 -6.22
N MET A 66 6.10 3.03 -5.12
CA MET A 66 4.87 3.81 -5.06
C MET A 66 4.90 4.99 -6.01
N ASP A 67 6.07 5.61 -6.19
CA ASP A 67 6.22 6.66 -7.21
C ASP A 67 5.88 6.12 -8.60
N GLU A 68 6.31 4.89 -8.88
CA GLU A 68 6.02 4.29 -10.18
C GLU A 68 4.52 4.00 -10.32
N LEU A 69 3.87 3.53 -9.27
CA LEU A 69 2.43 3.29 -9.30
C LEU A 69 1.67 4.60 -9.55
N VAL A 70 2.08 5.67 -8.88
CA VAL A 70 1.46 6.98 -9.09
C VAL A 70 1.68 7.45 -10.53
N ALA A 71 2.87 7.22 -11.07
CA ALA A 71 3.17 7.60 -12.45
C ALA A 71 2.29 6.82 -13.43
N ARG A 72 1.82 5.65 -13.05
CA ARG A 72 0.92 4.85 -13.89
C ARG A 72 -0.54 5.24 -13.72
N GLY A 73 -0.82 6.22 -12.88
CA GLY A 73 -2.14 6.80 -12.79
C GLY A 73 -3.11 6.13 -11.83
N VAL A 74 -2.59 5.48 -10.79
CA VAL A 74 -3.49 4.86 -9.80
C VAL A 74 -4.27 5.94 -9.05
N LYS A 75 -5.49 5.61 -8.63
CA LYS A 75 -6.33 6.54 -7.90
C LYS A 75 -6.20 6.40 -6.38
N ALA A 76 -5.57 5.33 -5.91
CA ALA A 76 -5.34 5.09 -4.50
C ALA A 76 -4.16 4.16 -4.36
N LEU A 77 -3.49 4.22 -3.22
CA LEU A 77 -2.37 3.33 -2.92
C LEU A 77 -2.70 2.53 -1.68
N VAL A 78 -2.45 1.23 -1.75
CA VAL A 78 -2.62 0.33 -0.62
C VAL A 78 -1.25 -0.26 -0.28
N ILE A 79 -0.81 -0.07 0.96
CA ILE A 79 0.42 -0.65 1.46
C ILE A 79 0.07 -1.96 2.14
N ALA A 80 0.44 -3.07 1.51
CA ALA A 80 0.09 -4.41 1.98
C ALA A 80 1.23 -5.09 2.74
N CYS A 81 2.30 -4.37 2.99
CA CYS A 81 3.49 -4.92 3.62
C CYS A 81 3.61 -4.45 5.06
N ASN A 82 3.61 -5.39 6.01
CA ASN A 82 3.72 -5.04 7.42
C ASN A 82 5.06 -4.40 7.77
N SER A 83 6.13 -4.86 7.14
CA SER A 83 7.47 -4.35 7.44
C SER A 83 7.63 -2.90 7.06
N ALA A 84 6.93 -2.46 6.01
CA ALA A 84 7.06 -1.10 5.50
C ALA A 84 6.08 -0.13 6.14
N SER A 85 4.93 -0.63 6.62
CA SER A 85 3.78 0.21 6.95
C SER A 85 4.10 1.35 7.90
N ALA A 86 4.75 1.05 9.03
CA ALA A 86 4.95 2.06 10.07
C ALA A 86 5.86 3.19 9.61
N ALA A 87 6.95 2.83 8.94
CA ALA A 87 7.94 3.82 8.53
C ALA A 87 7.51 4.58 7.28
N VAL A 88 6.84 3.89 6.38
CA VAL A 88 6.57 4.41 5.04
C VAL A 88 5.25 5.16 4.97
N LEU A 89 4.29 4.79 5.80
CA LEU A 89 2.94 5.34 5.73
C LEU A 89 2.92 6.86 5.83
N ARG A 90 3.67 7.40 6.79
CA ARG A 90 3.71 8.84 6.99
C ARG A 90 4.30 9.54 5.77
N ASP A 91 5.42 9.04 5.28
CA ASP A 91 6.08 9.64 4.13
C ASP A 91 5.22 9.54 2.89
N ALA A 92 4.55 8.41 2.71
CA ALA A 92 3.67 8.20 1.58
C ALA A 92 2.50 9.17 1.62
N ARG A 93 1.92 9.37 2.79
CA ARG A 93 0.79 10.29 2.92
C ARG A 93 1.21 11.73 2.62
N GLU A 94 2.38 12.14 3.11
CA GLU A 94 2.87 13.47 2.81
C GLU A 94 3.11 13.65 1.33
N ARG A 95 3.70 12.64 0.69
CA ARG A 95 4.08 12.74 -0.70
C ARG A 95 2.87 12.65 -1.64
N TYR A 96 1.98 11.71 -1.39
CA TYR A 96 0.92 11.40 -2.36
C TYR A 96 -0.42 12.03 -2.01
N THR A 97 -0.81 12.00 -0.77
CA THR A 97 -2.07 12.63 -0.39
C THR A 97 -1.95 14.14 -0.43
N GLY A 98 -0.85 14.66 0.12
CA GLY A 98 -0.64 16.09 0.13
C GLY A 98 -0.34 16.68 -1.23
N GLY A 99 0.43 15.94 -2.06
CA GLY A 99 0.89 16.47 -3.34
C GLY A 99 0.02 16.11 -4.53
N HIS A 100 -0.63 14.95 -4.49
CA HIS A 100 -1.36 14.42 -5.63
C HIS A 100 -2.81 14.07 -5.31
N CYS A 101 -3.25 14.28 -4.08
CA CYS A 101 -4.61 13.95 -3.64
C CYS A 101 -4.95 12.48 -3.79
N ILE A 102 -3.95 11.61 -3.60
CA ILE A 102 -4.12 10.16 -3.71
C ILE A 102 -4.15 9.59 -2.29
N PRO A 103 -5.26 8.95 -1.87
CA PRO A 103 -5.31 8.34 -0.55
C PRO A 103 -4.36 7.17 -0.42
N VAL A 104 -3.73 7.05 0.73
CA VAL A 104 -2.81 5.96 1.04
C VAL A 104 -3.40 5.16 2.21
N ILE A 105 -3.62 3.89 1.97
CA ILE A 105 -4.28 3.01 2.93
C ILE A 105 -3.31 1.92 3.35
N GLU A 106 -3.18 1.74 4.65
CA GLU A 106 -2.38 0.66 5.20
C GLU A 106 -3.30 -0.52 5.51
N VAL A 107 -2.88 -1.72 5.10
CA VAL A 107 -3.66 -2.92 5.37
C VAL A 107 -2.79 -3.90 6.15
N ILE A 108 -3.21 -4.20 7.37
CA ILE A 108 -2.54 -5.18 8.20
C ILE A 108 -3.20 -6.53 7.94
N HIS A 109 -2.37 -7.56 7.82
CA HIS A 109 -2.86 -8.90 7.56
C HIS A 109 -3.97 -9.26 8.56
N PRO A 110 -5.09 -9.85 8.10
CA PRO A 110 -6.23 -10.13 8.99
C PRO A 110 -5.88 -10.99 10.20
N ALA A 111 -4.96 -11.94 10.05
CA ALA A 111 -4.56 -12.78 11.18
C ALA A 111 -3.89 -11.95 12.27
N VAL A 112 -3.05 -10.99 11.88
CA VAL A 112 -2.39 -10.11 12.83
C VAL A 112 -3.41 -9.22 13.53
N ARG A 113 -4.33 -8.68 12.76
CA ARG A 113 -5.39 -7.82 13.31
C ARG A 113 -6.23 -8.58 14.32
N ARG A 114 -6.55 -9.83 14.00
CA ARG A 114 -7.34 -10.67 14.89
C ARG A 114 -6.60 -10.97 16.19
N ALA A 115 -5.31 -11.25 16.08
CA ALA A 115 -4.48 -11.53 17.26
C ALA A 115 -4.40 -10.29 18.17
N VAL A 116 -4.25 -9.12 17.58
CA VAL A 116 -4.20 -7.89 18.34
C VAL A 116 -5.51 -7.66 19.08
N SER A 117 -6.63 -7.88 18.41
CA SER A 117 -7.93 -7.75 19.05
C SER A 117 -8.09 -8.72 20.23
N ALA A 118 -7.66 -9.95 20.04
CA ALA A 118 -7.77 -10.96 21.11
C ALA A 118 -6.89 -10.59 22.29
N THR A 119 -5.69 -10.07 22.03
CA THR A 119 -4.80 -9.61 23.08
C THR A 119 -5.43 -8.48 23.89
N ARG A 120 -6.08 -7.56 23.21
CA ARG A 120 -6.74 -6.45 23.88
C ARG A 120 -7.85 -6.90 24.80
N THR A 121 -8.52 -7.98 24.46
CA THR A 121 -9.57 -8.53 25.31
C THR A 121 -9.02 -9.45 26.37
N GLY A 122 -7.72 -9.70 26.40
CA GLY A 122 -7.11 -10.56 27.38
C GLY A 122 -7.37 -12.05 27.16
N ARG A 123 -7.66 -12.43 25.95
CA ARG A 123 -8.05 -13.81 25.67
C ARG A 123 -6.99 -14.67 25.01
N ILE A 124 -5.82 -14.14 24.85
CA ILE A 124 -4.73 -14.94 24.30
C ILE A 124 -3.93 -15.56 25.40
#